data_cf8c9841bcc489a884c40f55169ec856
#
_entry.id   cf8c9841bcc489a884c40f55169ec856
#
_cell.length_a   1.000
_cell.length_b   1.000
_cell.length_c   1.000
_cell.angle_alpha   90.00
_cell.angle_beta   90.00
_cell.angle_gamma   90.00
#
_symmetry.space_group_name_H-M   'P 1'
#
loop_
_entity.id
_entity.type
_entity.pdbx_description
1 polymer ?
#
loop_
_entity_poly.entity_id
_entity_poly.type
_entity_poly.pdbx_seq_one_letter_code
_entity_poly.pdbx_strand_id
1 'polypeptide(L)'
;MGTHEYEDDPRNSEVIISINGELLHRSEAKVSVFDAGFLLGDGVWESFRLHNGHLIFIDEHIERLFHGAETISMDIGKSKEEILSEIHRVIDANKMFDDVHVRLIVSRGLKPTPYQAPWVISSPPTIVIIPEYKKANVDRARDGITLVSVSTIRGGQNIQDPRINSLSKHNCIAA
;
A
#
# COMPACT_ATOMS: atom_id res chain seq x y z
N MET A 1 19.45 -0.73 -16.07
CA MET A 1 18.85 -1.26 -14.84
C MET A 1 17.63 -0.42 -14.48
N GLY A 2 16.46 -1.07 -14.28
CA GLY A 2 15.21 -0.39 -13.90
C GLY A 2 15.18 -0.02 -12.42
N THR A 3 14.27 0.88 -12.04
CA THR A 3 14.05 1.27 -10.63
C THR A 3 13.31 0.20 -9.81
N HIS A 4 12.73 -0.80 -10.47
CA HIS A 4 11.87 -1.83 -9.90
C HIS A 4 12.38 -3.26 -10.13
N GLU A 5 13.71 -3.43 -10.15
CA GLU A 5 14.27 -4.77 -10.18
C GLU A 5 13.92 -5.52 -8.89
N TYR A 6 13.40 -6.73 -9.06
CA TYR A 6 13.12 -7.63 -7.97
C TYR A 6 14.41 -8.32 -7.53
N GLU A 7 14.69 -8.23 -6.24
CA GLU A 7 15.74 -9.00 -5.57
C GLU A 7 15.06 -9.90 -4.56
N ASP A 8 15.33 -11.19 -4.64
CA ASP A 8 14.77 -12.14 -3.68
C ASP A 8 15.49 -12.02 -2.34
N ASP A 9 14.72 -11.92 -1.26
CA ASP A 9 15.24 -12.00 0.10
C ASP A 9 14.53 -13.17 0.80
N PRO A 10 15.26 -14.24 1.11
CA PRO A 10 14.66 -15.46 1.69
C PRO A 10 13.95 -15.22 3.03
N ARG A 11 14.29 -14.13 3.76
CA ARG A 11 13.58 -13.75 4.98
C ARG A 11 12.11 -13.43 4.73
N ASN A 12 11.78 -13.02 3.50
CA ASN A 12 10.41 -12.68 3.12
C ASN A 12 9.50 -13.92 3.00
N SER A 13 10.02 -15.14 2.99
CA SER A 13 9.20 -16.36 2.99
C SER A 13 8.36 -16.52 4.27
N GLU A 14 8.87 -16.01 5.40
CA GLU A 14 8.29 -16.21 6.74
C GLU A 14 7.60 -14.97 7.30
N VAL A 15 7.36 -13.94 6.46
CA VAL A 15 6.79 -12.67 6.91
C VAL A 15 5.36 -12.83 7.38
N ILE A 16 5.04 -12.18 8.50
CA ILE A 16 3.68 -12.01 9.02
C ILE A 16 3.08 -10.72 8.44
N ILE A 17 1.87 -10.82 7.93
CA ILE A 17 1.07 -9.77 7.32
C ILE A 17 -0.14 -9.49 8.21
N SER A 18 -0.57 -8.24 8.34
CA SER A 18 -1.85 -7.90 8.96
C SER A 18 -2.94 -7.73 7.91
N ILE A 19 -4.09 -8.37 8.13
CA ILE A 19 -5.34 -8.10 7.40
C ILE A 19 -6.41 -7.79 8.44
N ASN A 20 -6.93 -6.58 8.44
CA ASN A 20 -7.95 -6.09 9.39
C ASN A 20 -7.56 -6.32 10.86
N GLY A 21 -6.27 -6.23 11.17
CA GLY A 21 -5.74 -6.47 12.51
C GLY A 21 -5.45 -7.93 12.83
N GLU A 22 -5.78 -8.89 12.00
CA GLU A 22 -5.36 -10.28 12.14
C GLU A 22 -3.95 -10.48 11.59
N LEU A 23 -3.07 -11.08 12.39
CA LEU A 23 -1.70 -11.41 12.00
C LEU A 23 -1.65 -12.80 11.35
N LEU A 24 -1.31 -12.84 10.08
CA LEU A 24 -1.32 -14.05 9.26
C LEU A 24 0.05 -14.29 8.64
N HIS A 25 0.46 -15.55 8.55
CA HIS A 25 1.60 -15.88 7.70
C HIS A 25 1.30 -15.54 6.24
N ARG A 26 2.30 -15.04 5.51
CA ARG A 26 2.11 -14.55 4.13
C ARG A 26 1.42 -15.56 3.18
N SER A 27 1.63 -16.86 3.37
CA SER A 27 0.98 -17.88 2.55
C SER A 27 -0.52 -18.01 2.80
N GLU A 28 -0.99 -17.52 3.96
CA GLU A 28 -2.39 -17.57 4.40
C GLU A 28 -3.10 -16.21 4.25
N ALA A 29 -2.33 -15.13 4.08
CA ALA A 29 -2.84 -13.77 3.91
C ALA A 29 -3.59 -13.64 2.57
N LYS A 30 -4.92 -13.63 2.61
CA LYS A 30 -5.80 -13.57 1.44
C LYS A 30 -6.89 -12.54 1.64
N VAL A 31 -7.22 -11.81 0.59
CA VAL A 31 -8.39 -10.94 0.55
C VAL A 31 -9.51 -11.59 -0.24
N SER A 32 -10.74 -11.22 0.05
CA SER A 32 -11.91 -11.71 -0.67
C SER A 32 -11.89 -11.29 -2.14
N VAL A 33 -12.38 -12.15 -3.02
CA VAL A 33 -12.62 -11.78 -4.43
C VAL A 33 -13.70 -10.71 -4.59
N PHE A 34 -14.51 -10.46 -3.54
CA PHE A 34 -15.50 -9.39 -3.49
C PHE A 34 -14.97 -8.10 -2.86
N ASP A 35 -13.67 -8.01 -2.56
CA ASP A 35 -13.06 -6.77 -2.09
C ASP A 35 -13.08 -5.70 -3.18
N ALA A 36 -13.49 -4.48 -2.83
CA ALA A 36 -13.61 -3.36 -3.77
C ALA A 36 -12.27 -2.98 -4.40
N GLY A 37 -11.18 -3.14 -3.66
CA GLY A 37 -9.82 -2.93 -4.17
C GLY A 37 -9.46 -3.96 -5.24
N PHE A 38 -9.79 -5.24 -5.03
CA PHE A 38 -9.57 -6.30 -6.01
C PHE A 38 -10.48 -6.14 -7.24
N LEU A 39 -11.78 -5.88 -7.03
CA LEU A 39 -12.75 -5.79 -8.11
C LEU A 39 -12.58 -4.55 -9.01
N LEU A 40 -12.28 -3.39 -8.40
CA LEU A 40 -12.42 -2.09 -9.04
C LEU A 40 -11.20 -1.18 -8.88
N GLY A 41 -10.20 -1.56 -8.09
CA GLY A 41 -9.12 -0.66 -7.69
C GLY A 41 -9.61 0.46 -6.77
N ASP A 42 -10.73 0.26 -6.04
CA ASP A 42 -11.33 1.26 -5.18
C ASP A 42 -10.69 1.23 -3.79
N GLY A 43 -9.77 2.13 -3.58
CA GLY A 43 -9.00 2.27 -2.36
C GLY A 43 -7.74 3.10 -2.54
N VAL A 44 -7.02 3.24 -1.44
CA VAL A 44 -5.76 4.01 -1.34
C VAL A 44 -4.66 3.16 -0.73
N TRP A 45 -3.42 3.60 -0.91
CA TRP A 45 -2.27 2.92 -0.33
C TRP A 45 -1.13 3.88 -0.04
N GLU A 46 -0.27 3.48 0.88
CA GLU A 46 1.00 4.13 1.15
C GLU A 46 2.14 3.11 1.23
N SER A 47 3.35 3.60 1.10
CA SER A 47 4.53 2.81 1.41
C SER A 47 5.65 3.68 1.96
N PHE A 48 6.32 3.16 2.96
CA PHE A 48 7.39 3.84 3.69
C PHE A 48 8.45 2.82 4.11
N ARG A 49 9.58 3.33 4.60
CA ARG A 49 10.68 2.49 5.06
C ARG A 49 10.77 2.50 6.58
N LEU A 50 11.19 1.35 7.12
CA LEU A 50 11.76 1.25 8.44
C LEU A 50 13.28 1.19 8.28
N HIS A 51 13.98 2.14 8.90
CA HIS A 51 15.43 2.26 8.87
C HIS A 51 15.94 2.53 10.28
N ASN A 52 16.81 1.65 10.79
CA ASN A 52 17.36 1.72 12.14
C ASN A 52 16.29 1.93 13.25
N GLY A 53 15.16 1.20 13.15
CA GLY A 53 14.05 1.29 14.09
C GLY A 53 13.11 2.49 13.89
N HIS A 54 13.36 3.35 12.91
CA HIS A 54 12.54 4.54 12.62
C HIS A 54 11.74 4.38 11.34
N LEU A 55 10.44 4.66 11.43
CA LEU A 55 9.56 4.79 10.26
C LEU A 55 9.80 6.15 9.61
N ILE A 56 10.31 6.13 8.39
CA ILE A 56 10.75 7.34 7.69
C ILE A 56 9.54 8.10 7.15
N PHE A 57 9.40 9.38 7.52
CA PHE A 57 8.31 10.29 7.11
C PHE A 57 6.90 9.71 7.37
N ILE A 58 6.74 8.98 8.47
CA ILE A 58 5.48 8.25 8.72
C ILE A 58 4.28 9.19 8.84
N ASP A 59 4.43 10.34 9.48
CA ASP A 59 3.35 11.29 9.69
C ASP A 59 2.84 11.82 8.35
N GLU A 60 3.73 12.18 7.43
CA GLU A 60 3.38 12.66 6.09
C GLU A 60 2.72 11.55 5.25
N HIS A 61 3.17 10.30 5.40
CA HIS A 61 2.54 9.16 4.73
C HIS A 61 1.11 8.91 5.24
N ILE A 62 0.91 8.97 6.56
CA ILE A 62 -0.43 8.79 7.15
C ILE A 62 -1.34 9.95 6.78
N GLU A 63 -0.87 11.20 6.84
CA GLU A 63 -1.65 12.36 6.37
C GLU A 63 -2.09 12.20 4.92
N ARG A 64 -1.19 11.77 4.03
CA ARG A 64 -1.50 11.57 2.61
C ARG A 64 -2.47 10.42 2.37
N LEU A 65 -2.38 9.33 3.18
CA LEU A 65 -3.35 8.22 3.13
C LEU A 65 -4.76 8.72 3.43
N PHE A 66 -4.93 9.45 4.54
CA PHE A 66 -6.22 9.97 4.98
C PHE A 66 -6.77 11.00 3.99
N HIS A 67 -5.94 11.91 3.51
CA HIS A 67 -6.33 12.86 2.45
C HIS A 67 -6.74 12.14 1.16
N GLY A 68 -6.04 11.06 0.78
CA GLY A 68 -6.40 10.24 -0.37
C GLY A 68 -7.75 9.54 -0.20
N ALA A 69 -8.02 9.01 0.98
CA ALA A 69 -9.31 8.39 1.32
C ALA A 69 -10.46 9.41 1.28
N GLU A 70 -10.26 10.60 1.88
CA GLU A 70 -11.22 11.70 1.82
C GLU A 70 -11.54 12.12 0.38
N THR A 71 -10.50 12.23 -0.47
CA THR A 71 -10.66 12.62 -1.89
C THR A 71 -11.56 11.66 -2.67
N ILE A 72 -11.56 10.37 -2.33
CA ILE A 72 -12.46 9.36 -2.92
C ILE A 72 -13.70 9.12 -2.06
N SER A 73 -14.00 9.98 -1.10
CA SER A 73 -15.14 9.87 -0.18
C SER A 73 -15.21 8.51 0.51
N MET A 74 -14.07 8.06 1.05
CA MET A 74 -13.92 6.79 1.77
C MET A 74 -13.52 7.06 3.23
N ASP A 75 -14.30 6.54 4.18
CA ASP A 75 -13.91 6.48 5.58
C ASP A 75 -13.01 5.26 5.78
N ILE A 76 -11.86 5.43 6.43
CA ILE A 76 -10.93 4.34 6.77
C ILE A 76 -11.46 3.51 7.94
N GLY A 77 -12.35 4.05 8.75
CA GLY A 77 -12.94 3.38 9.91
C GLY A 77 -11.98 3.19 11.10
N LYS A 78 -10.80 3.83 11.06
CA LYS A 78 -9.79 3.87 12.13
C LYS A 78 -9.17 5.25 12.24
N SER A 79 -8.70 5.59 13.43
CA SER A 79 -7.89 6.81 13.63
C SER A 79 -6.45 6.61 13.11
N LYS A 80 -5.71 7.72 12.96
CA LYS A 80 -4.29 7.70 12.57
C LYS A 80 -3.46 6.93 13.59
N GLU A 81 -3.73 7.11 14.86
CA GLU A 81 -3.06 6.45 15.99
C GLU A 81 -3.32 4.94 15.98
N GLU A 82 -4.54 4.51 15.65
CA GLU A 82 -4.89 3.10 15.51
C GLU A 82 -4.13 2.44 14.35
N ILE A 83 -4.03 3.12 13.20
CA ILE A 83 -3.24 2.66 12.05
C ILE A 83 -1.76 2.55 12.41
N LEU A 84 -1.19 3.57 13.06
CA LEU A 84 0.21 3.56 13.53
C LEU A 84 0.47 2.42 14.51
N SER A 85 -0.43 2.19 15.46
CA SER A 85 -0.34 1.07 16.40
C SER A 85 -0.34 -0.29 15.69
N GLU A 86 -1.16 -0.46 14.67
CA GLU A 86 -1.17 -1.70 13.87
C GLU A 86 0.11 -1.89 13.06
N ILE A 87 0.67 -0.81 12.48
CA ILE A 87 1.95 -0.86 11.78
C ILE A 87 3.06 -1.34 12.72
N HIS A 88 3.18 -0.74 13.91
CA HIS A 88 4.17 -1.16 14.91
C HIS A 88 3.98 -2.62 15.31
N ARG A 89 2.75 -3.05 15.56
CA ARG A 89 2.45 -4.43 15.93
C ARG A 89 2.89 -5.45 14.86
N VAL A 90 2.73 -5.12 13.59
CA VAL A 90 3.19 -5.99 12.48
C VAL A 90 4.71 -6.03 12.41
N ILE A 91 5.39 -4.89 12.59
CA ILE A 91 6.85 -4.78 12.63
C ILE A 91 7.42 -5.62 13.78
N ASP A 92 6.84 -5.49 14.97
CA ASP A 92 7.24 -6.22 16.17
C ASP A 92 7.04 -7.72 16.02
N ALA A 93 5.90 -8.15 15.45
CA ALA A 93 5.61 -9.55 15.18
C ALA A 93 6.66 -10.21 14.26
N ASN A 94 7.22 -9.44 13.34
CA ASN A 94 8.29 -9.86 12.43
C ASN A 94 9.69 -9.63 13.00
N LYS A 95 9.84 -8.98 14.16
CA LYS A 95 11.12 -8.57 14.75
C LYS A 95 11.98 -7.76 13.76
N MET A 96 11.35 -6.92 12.98
CA MET A 96 12.00 -6.11 11.97
C MET A 96 12.57 -4.83 12.58
N PHE A 97 13.77 -4.42 12.14
CA PHE A 97 14.44 -3.23 12.65
C PHE A 97 15.01 -2.34 11.54
N ASP A 98 15.51 -2.92 10.46
CA ASP A 98 16.17 -2.18 9.38
C ASP A 98 15.97 -2.85 8.01
N ASP A 99 16.22 -2.11 6.95
CA ASP A 99 16.08 -2.57 5.56
C ASP A 99 14.67 -3.09 5.25
N VAL A 100 13.64 -2.50 5.82
CA VAL A 100 12.26 -2.92 5.62
C VAL A 100 11.49 -1.87 4.81
N HIS A 101 10.68 -2.37 3.89
CA HIS A 101 9.67 -1.60 3.17
C HIS A 101 8.29 -2.07 3.64
N VAL A 102 7.46 -1.13 4.07
CA VAL A 102 6.10 -1.42 4.51
C VAL A 102 5.11 -0.90 3.48
N ARG A 103 4.19 -1.74 3.05
CA ARG A 103 3.04 -1.38 2.23
C ARG A 103 1.79 -1.39 3.08
N LEU A 104 1.11 -0.26 3.14
CA LEU A 104 -0.21 -0.11 3.77
C LEU A 104 -1.25 0.08 2.66
N ILE A 105 -2.27 -0.75 2.65
CA ILE A 105 -3.36 -0.73 1.66
C ILE A 105 -4.67 -0.61 2.40
N VAL A 106 -5.55 0.27 1.94
CA VAL A 106 -6.92 0.40 2.45
C VAL A 106 -7.88 0.37 1.25
N SER A 107 -8.67 -0.68 1.15
CA SER A 107 -9.80 -0.73 0.20
C SER A 107 -11.08 -0.28 0.87
N ARG A 108 -12.10 0.06 0.07
CA ARG A 108 -13.42 0.44 0.59
C ARG A 108 -14.14 -0.71 1.34
N GLY A 109 -13.66 -1.95 1.24
CA GLY A 109 -14.26 -3.12 1.87
C GLY A 109 -14.97 -4.05 0.89
N LEU A 110 -15.78 -4.96 1.43
CA LEU A 110 -16.45 -5.97 0.62
C LEU A 110 -17.72 -5.44 -0.05
N LYS A 111 -17.94 -5.87 -1.27
CA LYS A 111 -19.17 -5.63 -2.01
C LYS A 111 -20.04 -6.90 -2.04
N PRO A 112 -21.37 -6.78 -1.87
CA PRO A 112 -22.27 -7.94 -1.99
C PRO A 112 -22.34 -8.48 -3.41
N THR A 113 -21.95 -7.65 -4.40
CA THR A 113 -21.91 -7.95 -5.84
C THR A 113 -20.90 -7.02 -6.52
N PRO A 114 -20.30 -7.39 -7.67
CA PRO A 114 -19.39 -6.53 -8.44
C PRO A 114 -20.11 -5.30 -9.03
N TYR A 115 -20.41 -4.32 -8.21
CA TYR A 115 -21.18 -3.12 -8.57
C TYR A 115 -20.32 -1.87 -8.32
N GLN A 116 -20.34 -0.92 -9.25
CA GLN A 116 -19.46 0.26 -9.20
C GLN A 116 -19.86 1.30 -8.13
N ALA A 117 -21.15 1.35 -7.74
CA ALA A 117 -21.63 2.35 -6.77
C ALA A 117 -20.87 2.26 -5.44
N PRO A 118 -20.23 3.35 -4.98
CA PRO A 118 -19.36 3.32 -3.79
C PRO A 118 -20.11 3.08 -2.47
N TRP A 119 -21.42 3.33 -2.44
CA TRP A 119 -22.27 3.09 -1.26
C TRP A 119 -22.79 1.65 -1.14
N VAL A 120 -22.58 0.81 -2.17
CA VAL A 120 -22.95 -0.61 -2.13
C VAL A 120 -21.80 -1.39 -1.51
N ILE A 121 -21.74 -1.39 -0.18
CA ILE A 121 -20.70 -2.01 0.64
C ILE A 121 -21.37 -2.86 1.72
N SER A 122 -20.77 -4.02 2.04
CA SER A 122 -21.27 -5.00 3.02
C SER A 122 -20.33 -5.23 4.21
N SER A 123 -19.20 -4.53 4.29
CA SER A 123 -18.25 -4.64 5.40
C SER A 123 -17.59 -3.29 5.70
N PRO A 124 -16.88 -3.16 6.84
CA PRO A 124 -15.89 -2.10 7.02
C PRO A 124 -14.79 -2.16 5.93
N PRO A 125 -13.98 -1.10 5.79
CA PRO A 125 -12.79 -1.10 4.94
C PRO A 125 -11.86 -2.28 5.21
N THR A 126 -11.19 -2.78 4.16
CA THR A 126 -10.17 -3.80 4.31
C THR A 126 -8.81 -3.13 4.41
N ILE A 127 -8.12 -3.35 5.53
CA ILE A 127 -6.80 -2.77 5.82
C ILE A 127 -5.76 -3.89 5.77
N VAL A 128 -4.76 -3.73 4.91
CA VAL A 128 -3.68 -4.72 4.76
C VAL A 128 -2.33 -4.04 4.98
N ILE A 129 -1.50 -4.61 5.85
CA ILE A 129 -0.14 -4.13 6.12
C ILE A 129 0.84 -5.24 5.79
N ILE A 130 1.69 -5.00 4.78
CA ILE A 130 2.67 -5.94 4.27
C ILE A 130 4.06 -5.36 4.51
N PRO A 131 4.81 -5.85 5.50
CA PRO A 131 6.22 -5.55 5.63
C PRO A 131 7.04 -6.53 4.79
N GLU A 132 8.14 -6.07 4.21
CA GLU A 132 9.09 -6.91 3.49
C GLU A 132 10.52 -6.43 3.73
N TYR A 133 11.47 -7.33 3.84
CA TYR A 133 12.88 -6.99 3.78
C TYR A 133 13.23 -6.53 2.36
N LYS A 134 13.72 -5.31 2.24
CA LYS A 134 14.06 -4.71 0.96
C LYS A 134 15.13 -3.63 1.14
N LYS A 135 16.35 -3.95 0.80
CA LYS A 135 17.46 -2.99 0.86
C LYS A 135 17.22 -1.76 -0.02
N ALA A 136 17.61 -0.60 0.50
CA ALA A 136 17.69 0.59 -0.33
C ALA A 136 18.89 0.46 -1.29
N ASN A 137 18.67 0.67 -2.57
CA ASN A 137 19.77 0.68 -3.54
C ASN A 137 20.44 2.06 -3.55
N VAL A 138 21.48 2.22 -2.72
CA VAL A 138 22.23 3.48 -2.58
C VAL A 138 23.05 3.81 -3.83
N ASP A 139 23.46 2.81 -4.61
CA ASP A 139 24.23 3.03 -5.84
C ASP A 139 23.40 3.75 -6.89
N ARG A 140 22.08 3.48 -6.96
CA ARG A 140 21.17 4.22 -7.84
C ARG A 140 21.05 5.70 -7.49
N ALA A 141 21.12 6.04 -6.20
CA ALA A 141 21.13 7.44 -5.78
C ALA A 141 22.41 8.16 -6.21
N ARG A 142 23.55 7.45 -6.27
CA ARG A 142 24.84 7.96 -6.71
C ARG A 142 24.96 7.98 -8.24
N ASP A 143 24.63 6.89 -8.90
CA ASP A 143 24.92 6.66 -10.33
C ASP A 143 23.75 7.11 -11.24
N GLY A 144 22.60 7.40 -10.67
CA GLY A 144 21.40 7.80 -11.40
C GLY A 144 20.66 6.61 -12.05
N ILE A 145 19.63 6.93 -12.80
CA ILE A 145 18.79 5.97 -13.54
C ILE A 145 18.60 6.42 -14.97
N THR A 146 18.40 5.48 -15.87
CA THR A 146 18.00 5.78 -17.25
C THR A 146 16.49 5.98 -17.31
N LEU A 147 16.06 7.10 -17.91
CA LEU A 147 14.66 7.40 -18.17
C LEU A 147 14.36 7.26 -19.66
N VAL A 148 13.18 6.73 -19.96
CA VAL A 148 12.67 6.60 -21.33
C VAL A 148 11.31 7.28 -21.41
N SER A 149 11.10 8.09 -22.46
CA SER A 149 9.79 8.67 -22.74
C SER A 149 8.87 7.64 -23.39
N VAL A 150 7.62 7.56 -22.90
CA VAL A 150 6.59 6.67 -23.45
C VAL A 150 5.39 7.51 -23.93
N SER A 151 4.55 6.93 -24.79
CA SER A 151 3.34 7.61 -25.28
C SER A 151 2.19 7.63 -24.26
N THR A 152 2.26 6.76 -23.24
CA THR A 152 1.24 6.71 -22.18
C THR A 152 1.31 7.97 -21.31
N ILE A 153 0.20 8.70 -21.22
CA ILE A 153 0.09 9.92 -20.43
C ILE A 153 -0.75 9.62 -19.19
N ARG A 154 -0.23 9.97 -18.01
CA ARG A 154 -1.04 9.94 -16.78
C ARG A 154 -2.14 10.99 -16.90
N GLY A 155 -3.38 10.58 -16.55
CA GLY A 155 -4.52 11.49 -16.56
C GLY A 155 -4.30 12.71 -15.65
N GLY A 156 -4.86 13.85 -16.03
CA GLY A 156 -4.93 15.04 -15.18
C GLY A 156 -5.92 14.84 -14.01
N GLN A 157 -5.98 15.83 -13.12
CA GLN A 157 -6.86 15.82 -11.95
C GLN A 157 -8.34 15.57 -12.26
N ASN A 158 -8.79 15.92 -13.45
CA ASN A 158 -10.18 15.71 -13.90
C ASN A 158 -10.50 14.25 -14.27
N ILE A 159 -9.49 13.38 -14.35
CA ILE A 159 -9.64 11.95 -14.65
C ILE A 159 -9.42 11.13 -13.38
N GLN A 160 -8.25 11.29 -12.77
CA GLN A 160 -7.88 10.71 -11.50
C GLN A 160 -6.80 11.59 -10.88
N ASP A 161 -7.05 12.10 -9.68
CA ASP A 161 -6.07 12.98 -9.03
C ASP A 161 -4.71 12.27 -8.87
N PRO A 162 -3.66 12.71 -9.57
CA PRO A 162 -2.35 12.07 -9.51
C PRO A 162 -1.62 12.28 -8.18
N ARG A 163 -2.14 13.14 -7.29
CA ARG A 163 -1.56 13.41 -5.97
C ARG A 163 -1.89 12.31 -4.96
N ILE A 164 -2.97 11.54 -5.19
CA ILE A 164 -3.34 10.43 -4.32
C ILE A 164 -2.73 9.10 -4.79
N ASN A 165 -2.39 8.25 -3.84
CA ASN A 165 -1.99 6.88 -4.10
C ASN A 165 -3.23 5.99 -4.17
N SER A 166 -3.93 6.00 -5.30
CA SER A 166 -5.07 5.11 -5.57
C SER A 166 -4.61 3.69 -5.90
N LEU A 167 -5.42 2.68 -5.59
CA LEU A 167 -5.23 1.29 -6.02
C LEU A 167 -5.40 1.12 -7.53
N SER A 168 -6.10 2.04 -8.20
CA SER A 168 -6.22 2.07 -9.66
C SER A 168 -4.90 2.52 -10.30
N LYS A 169 -4.02 1.56 -10.63
CA LYS A 169 -2.65 1.80 -11.13
C LYS A 169 -2.45 1.46 -12.62
N HIS A 170 -3.53 1.19 -13.35
CA HIS A 170 -3.42 0.74 -14.75
C HIS A 170 -2.55 1.68 -15.60
N ASN A 171 -2.76 3.00 -15.50
CA ASN A 171 -1.98 3.99 -16.25
C ASN A 171 -0.47 3.98 -15.91
N CYS A 172 -0.12 3.63 -14.67
CA CYS A 172 1.27 3.56 -14.24
C CYS A 172 1.94 2.25 -14.68
N ILE A 173 1.15 1.18 -14.87
CA ILE A 173 1.65 -0.14 -15.28
C ILE A 173 1.79 -0.18 -16.79
N ALA A 174 0.94 0.52 -17.54
CA ALA A 174 0.93 0.55 -19.00
C ALA A 174 2.07 1.41 -19.60
N ALA A 175 2.74 2.23 -18.79
CA ALA A 175 3.87 3.05 -19.20
C ALA A 175 5.21 2.29 -19.05
#